data_5e4c1eb194912338858f0f979a91bd03
#
_entry.id   5e4c1eb194912338858f0f979a91bd03
#
_cell.length_a   1.000
_cell.length_b   1.000
_cell.length_c   1.000
_cell.angle_alpha   90.00
_cell.angle_beta   90.00
_cell.angle_gamma   90.00
#
_symmetry.space_group_name_H-M   'P 1'
#
loop_
_entity.id
_entity.type
_entity.pdbx_description
1 polymer ?
#
loop_
_entity_poly.entity_id
_entity_poly.type
_entity_poly.pdbx_seq_one_letter_code
_entity_poly.pdbx_strand_id
1 'polypeptide(L)'
;NEIKQLEDTFDDDTESIITNERYTYISSIISGCFAKRSEKKLSTSDKIDRIVTNRFLALPIFAVVMFIVYYVSVTTVGTWATDWANDGVFGDGWHLFGIGTSAYEEVADEYGDSDAIIGAYIDSLGDKGEEYADAIDTEADDYDSDAAVAALKKLENTVPANLTLDYDVEDEENLSVTTETTDAVGVKEAIKQCIDNDGAAPDPANYGVWVPGIPVLLESGLDAIGCVDWLKGLILDGIVAGVGAVLGFVPQMLVLFIFLAFLES
;
A
#
# COMPACT_ATOMS: atom_id res chain seq x y z
N ASN A 1 -65.05 -36.15 41.50
CA ASN A 1 -64.01 -37.09 41.94
C ASN A 1 -63.30 -37.78 40.78
N GLU A 2 -63.85 -37.79 39.59
CA GLU A 2 -63.17 -38.38 38.40
C GLU A 2 -61.98 -37.58 37.96
N ILE A 3 -61.97 -36.26 38.10
CA ILE A 3 -60.83 -35.39 37.79
C ILE A 3 -59.60 -35.74 38.64
N LYS A 4 -59.79 -35.90 39.95
CA LYS A 4 -58.73 -36.32 40.86
C LYS A 4 -58.14 -37.71 40.56
N GLN A 5 -59.02 -38.65 40.10
CA GLN A 5 -58.56 -39.96 39.71
C GLN A 5 -57.70 -39.93 38.42
N LEU A 6 -58.06 -39.04 37.52
CA LEU A 6 -57.22 -38.82 36.30
C LEU A 6 -55.88 -38.16 36.63
N GLU A 7 -55.91 -37.15 37.49
CA GLU A 7 -54.66 -36.50 37.95
C GLU A 7 -53.71 -37.46 38.68
N ASP A 8 -54.30 -38.30 39.56
CA ASP A 8 -53.54 -39.33 40.28
C ASP A 8 -53.01 -40.46 39.35
N THR A 9 -53.72 -40.74 38.25
CA THR A 9 -53.36 -41.81 37.30
C THR A 9 -52.21 -41.36 36.33
N PHE A 10 -52.25 -40.12 35.95
CA PHE A 10 -51.28 -39.55 34.99
C PHE A 10 -50.19 -38.76 35.68
N ASP A 11 -50.21 -38.57 36.99
CA ASP A 11 -49.25 -37.83 37.81
C ASP A 11 -49.01 -36.40 37.25
N ASP A 12 -50.12 -35.77 36.74
CA ASP A 12 -50.07 -34.46 36.12
C ASP A 12 -51.42 -33.71 36.33
N ASP A 13 -51.42 -32.38 36.13
CA ASP A 13 -52.65 -31.60 36.28
C ASP A 13 -53.58 -31.77 35.07
N THR A 14 -54.84 -31.54 35.26
CA THR A 14 -55.89 -31.73 34.24
C THR A 14 -55.68 -30.91 33.00
N GLU A 15 -55.08 -29.70 33.13
CA GLU A 15 -54.77 -28.80 31.99
C GLU A 15 -53.67 -29.37 31.16
N SER A 16 -52.63 -29.88 31.77
CA SER A 16 -51.47 -30.51 31.12
C SER A 16 -51.85 -31.77 30.36
N ILE A 17 -52.71 -32.66 31.02
CA ILE A 17 -53.21 -33.90 30.43
C ILE A 17 -54.01 -33.61 29.16
N ILE A 18 -54.98 -32.67 29.24
CA ILE A 18 -55.84 -32.28 28.10
C ILE A 18 -54.96 -31.66 26.95
N THR A 19 -54.00 -30.84 27.31
CA THR A 19 -53.13 -30.20 26.34
C THR A 19 -52.25 -31.23 25.63
N ASN A 20 -51.67 -32.16 26.36
CA ASN A 20 -50.86 -33.25 25.81
C ASN A 20 -51.66 -34.17 24.87
N GLU A 21 -52.85 -34.57 25.27
CA GLU A 21 -53.78 -35.37 24.43
C GLU A 21 -54.13 -34.62 23.12
N ARG A 22 -54.42 -33.33 23.21
CA ARG A 22 -54.67 -32.51 22.02
C ARG A 22 -53.48 -32.46 21.08
N TYR A 23 -52.28 -32.27 21.62
CA TYR A 23 -51.07 -32.28 20.78
C TYR A 23 -50.79 -33.65 20.17
N THR A 24 -51.03 -34.73 20.92
CA THR A 24 -50.87 -36.10 20.43
C THR A 24 -51.88 -36.38 19.29
N TYR A 25 -53.14 -35.97 19.45
CA TYR A 25 -54.18 -36.10 18.43
C TYR A 25 -53.85 -35.29 17.18
N ILE A 26 -53.45 -34.01 17.35
CA ILE A 26 -53.04 -33.14 16.24
C ILE A 26 -51.82 -33.72 15.53
N SER A 27 -50.84 -34.21 16.26
CA SER A 27 -49.64 -34.83 15.72
C SER A 27 -49.97 -36.10 14.90
N SER A 28 -50.94 -36.90 15.35
CA SER A 28 -51.39 -38.10 14.63
C SER A 28 -52.05 -37.75 13.29
N ILE A 29 -52.87 -36.70 13.25
CA ILE A 29 -53.52 -36.23 12.02
C ILE A 29 -52.49 -35.62 11.07
N ILE A 30 -51.58 -34.78 11.59
CA ILE A 30 -50.53 -34.14 10.80
C ILE A 30 -49.61 -35.19 10.19
N SER A 31 -49.21 -36.21 10.92
CA SER A 31 -48.34 -37.27 10.42
C SER A 31 -48.96 -38.06 9.25
N GLY A 32 -50.31 -38.17 9.22
CA GLY A 32 -51.05 -38.80 8.13
C GLY A 32 -51.27 -37.89 6.91
N CYS A 33 -51.34 -36.57 7.13
CA CYS A 33 -51.61 -35.58 6.09
C CYS A 33 -50.36 -34.93 5.51
N PHE A 34 -49.27 -34.87 6.29
CA PHE A 34 -48.04 -34.19 5.93
C PHE A 34 -46.92 -35.20 5.68
N ALA A 35 -46.87 -35.73 4.44
CA ALA A 35 -45.66 -36.39 3.98
C ALA A 35 -44.59 -35.32 3.72
N LYS A 36 -43.70 -35.09 4.71
CA LYS A 36 -42.52 -34.24 4.52
C LYS A 36 -41.69 -34.85 3.41
N ARG A 37 -41.83 -34.34 2.17
CA ARG A 37 -41.00 -34.68 1.03
C ARG A 37 -39.63 -34.10 1.29
N SER A 38 -38.96 -34.69 2.25
CA SER A 38 -37.55 -34.43 2.54
C SER A 38 -36.73 -35.05 1.42
N GLU A 39 -36.65 -34.38 0.29
CA GLU A 39 -35.45 -34.53 -0.49
C GLU A 39 -34.33 -34.04 0.41
N LYS A 40 -33.59 -34.98 0.98
CA LYS A 40 -32.30 -34.72 1.67
C LYS A 40 -31.28 -34.29 0.64
N LYS A 41 -31.55 -33.25 -0.11
CA LYS A 41 -30.52 -32.51 -0.80
C LYS A 41 -29.82 -31.71 0.31
N LEU A 42 -28.67 -32.25 0.75
CA LEU A 42 -27.75 -31.50 1.58
C LEU A 42 -27.59 -30.11 0.97
N SER A 43 -27.92 -29.08 1.72
CA SER A 43 -27.67 -27.70 1.33
C SER A 43 -26.19 -27.57 0.96
N THR A 44 -25.85 -26.63 0.11
CA THR A 44 -24.43 -26.34 -0.21
C THR A 44 -23.68 -26.00 1.08
N SER A 45 -24.33 -25.31 2.01
CA SER A 45 -23.81 -25.03 3.35
C SER A 45 -23.50 -26.30 4.13
N ASP A 46 -24.42 -27.29 4.18
CA ASP A 46 -24.21 -28.55 4.89
C ASP A 46 -23.05 -29.39 4.28
N LYS A 47 -22.82 -29.26 2.98
CA LYS A 47 -21.69 -29.94 2.31
C LYS A 47 -20.36 -29.28 2.68
N ILE A 48 -20.32 -27.96 2.70
CA ILE A 48 -19.13 -27.19 3.09
C ILE A 48 -18.82 -27.46 4.55
N ASP A 49 -19.83 -27.37 5.43
CA ASP A 49 -19.66 -27.61 6.85
C ASP A 49 -19.11 -29.03 7.12
N ARG A 50 -19.64 -30.04 6.44
CA ARG A 50 -19.16 -31.43 6.56
C ARG A 50 -17.70 -31.61 6.14
N ILE A 51 -17.19 -30.78 5.22
CA ILE A 51 -15.80 -30.82 4.77
C ILE A 51 -14.93 -30.08 5.77
N VAL A 52 -15.35 -28.89 6.17
CA VAL A 52 -14.60 -27.99 7.06
C VAL A 52 -14.51 -28.56 8.48
N THR A 53 -15.57 -29.21 8.97
CA THR A 53 -15.60 -29.81 10.31
C THR A 53 -15.04 -31.24 10.35
N ASN A 54 -14.56 -31.79 9.23
CA ASN A 54 -13.96 -33.11 9.20
C ASN A 54 -12.63 -33.12 9.98
N ARG A 55 -12.51 -34.01 10.97
CA ARG A 55 -11.40 -34.10 11.91
C ARG A 55 -10.00 -34.15 11.25
N PHE A 56 -9.89 -34.74 10.06
CA PHE A 56 -8.62 -34.86 9.35
C PHE A 56 -8.41 -33.74 8.32
N LEU A 57 -9.48 -33.19 7.74
CA LEU A 57 -9.45 -32.15 6.72
C LEU A 57 -9.45 -30.74 7.32
N ALA A 58 -10.01 -30.57 8.51
CA ALA A 58 -10.11 -29.26 9.16
C ALA A 58 -8.74 -28.56 9.32
N LEU A 59 -7.71 -29.31 9.76
CA LEU A 59 -6.39 -28.74 10.02
C LEU A 59 -5.67 -28.28 8.74
N PRO A 60 -5.58 -29.10 7.66
CA PRO A 60 -5.01 -28.61 6.40
C PRO A 60 -5.86 -27.50 5.74
N ILE A 61 -7.18 -27.55 5.81
CA ILE A 61 -8.05 -26.47 5.31
C ILE A 61 -7.77 -25.18 6.07
N PHE A 62 -7.70 -25.24 7.39
CA PHE A 62 -7.36 -24.09 8.21
C PHE A 62 -5.98 -23.51 7.82
N ALA A 63 -4.97 -24.36 7.66
CA ALA A 63 -3.64 -23.92 7.24
C ALA A 63 -3.65 -23.22 5.87
N VAL A 64 -4.40 -23.76 4.91
CA VAL A 64 -4.55 -23.13 3.57
C VAL A 64 -5.27 -21.81 3.64
N VAL A 65 -6.38 -21.72 4.39
CA VAL A 65 -7.14 -20.47 4.57
C VAL A 65 -6.27 -19.41 5.24
N MET A 66 -5.57 -19.78 6.33
CA MET A 66 -4.67 -18.85 7.01
C MET A 66 -3.51 -18.40 6.12
N PHE A 67 -2.96 -19.31 5.31
CA PHE A 67 -1.93 -18.95 4.34
C PHE A 67 -2.44 -17.95 3.29
N ILE A 68 -3.64 -18.19 2.75
CA ILE A 68 -4.26 -17.26 1.77
C ILE A 68 -4.49 -15.89 2.41
N VAL A 69 -5.06 -15.85 3.61
CA VAL A 69 -5.31 -14.59 4.34
C VAL A 69 -4.02 -13.84 4.60
N TYR A 70 -3.01 -14.54 5.10
CA TYR A 70 -1.70 -13.94 5.34
C TYR A 70 -1.06 -13.43 4.03
N TYR A 71 -1.07 -14.24 2.98
CA TYR A 71 -0.51 -13.88 1.69
C TYR A 71 -1.18 -12.62 1.10
N VAL A 72 -2.52 -12.60 1.08
CA VAL A 72 -3.26 -11.44 0.57
C VAL A 72 -3.06 -10.20 1.44
N SER A 73 -3.07 -10.36 2.77
CA SER A 73 -2.91 -9.23 3.71
C SER A 73 -1.50 -8.64 3.69
N VAL A 74 -0.49 -9.47 3.52
CA VAL A 74 0.91 -9.00 3.61
C VAL A 74 1.49 -8.67 2.24
N THR A 75 1.22 -9.50 1.22
CA THR A 75 1.93 -9.42 -0.08
C THR A 75 1.16 -8.63 -1.13
N THR A 76 -0.16 -8.45 -1.00
CA THR A 76 -0.98 -7.80 -2.04
C THR A 76 -1.59 -6.50 -1.53
N VAL A 77 -2.68 -6.61 -0.76
CA VAL A 77 -3.44 -5.44 -0.28
C VAL A 77 -2.66 -4.70 0.80
N GLY A 78 -1.97 -5.45 1.67
CA GLY A 78 -1.19 -4.86 2.75
C GLY A 78 0.01 -4.08 2.24
N THR A 79 0.78 -4.62 1.29
CA THR A 79 1.91 -3.90 0.67
C THR A 79 1.43 -2.62 0.01
N TRP A 80 0.45 -2.71 -0.90
CA TRP A 80 -0.09 -1.52 -1.55
C TRP A 80 -0.58 -0.45 -0.57
N ALA A 81 -1.26 -0.86 0.52
CA ALA A 81 -1.75 0.09 1.52
C ALA A 81 -0.62 0.69 2.36
N THR A 82 0.45 -0.07 2.59
CA THR A 82 1.65 0.38 3.30
C THR A 82 2.46 1.35 2.46
N ASP A 83 2.69 1.05 1.18
CA ASP A 83 3.41 1.90 0.24
C ASP A 83 2.66 3.23 0.06
N TRP A 84 1.33 3.17 -0.14
CA TRP A 84 0.52 4.40 -0.16
C TRP A 84 0.63 5.22 1.13
N ALA A 85 0.73 4.57 2.30
CA ALA A 85 0.88 5.30 3.55
C ALA A 85 2.30 5.88 3.71
N ASN A 86 3.33 5.11 3.36
CA ASN A 86 4.71 5.53 3.52
C ASN A 86 5.10 6.60 2.49
N ASP A 87 4.87 6.34 1.21
CA ASP A 87 5.33 7.22 0.14
C ASP A 87 4.33 8.34 -0.13
N GLY A 88 3.04 8.05 0.02
CA GLY A 88 1.99 9.03 -0.17
C GLY A 88 1.78 9.92 1.04
N VAL A 89 1.35 9.35 2.18
CA VAL A 89 0.93 10.15 3.35
C VAL A 89 2.12 10.69 4.12
N PHE A 90 3.14 9.86 4.34
CA PHE A 90 4.34 10.19 5.12
C PHE A 90 5.59 10.45 4.26
N GLY A 91 5.49 10.33 2.95
CA GLY A 91 6.48 10.72 1.97
C GLY A 91 6.06 11.99 1.22
N ASP A 92 6.36 12.04 -0.07
CA ASP A 92 6.20 13.24 -0.91
C ASP A 92 4.74 13.55 -1.24
N GLY A 93 3.89 12.53 -1.33
CA GLY A 93 2.48 12.69 -1.67
C GLY A 93 1.97 11.64 -2.65
N TRP A 94 0.76 11.84 -3.16
CA TRP A 94 0.14 10.92 -4.12
C TRP A 94 -0.83 11.61 -5.07
N HIS A 95 -1.03 11.02 -6.24
CA HIS A 95 -2.07 11.44 -7.16
C HIS A 95 -3.44 10.90 -6.72
N LEU A 96 -4.42 11.80 -6.59
CA LEU A 96 -5.76 11.45 -6.14
C LEU A 96 -6.41 10.46 -7.13
N PHE A 97 -6.86 9.31 -6.60
CA PHE A 97 -7.40 8.19 -7.38
C PHE A 97 -6.42 7.59 -8.41
N GLY A 98 -5.13 7.83 -8.30
CA GLY A 98 -4.12 7.35 -9.24
C GLY A 98 -4.16 8.06 -10.60
N ILE A 99 -4.87 9.21 -10.70
CA ILE A 99 -4.98 9.95 -11.97
C ILE A 99 -3.68 10.73 -12.19
N GLY A 100 -2.92 10.29 -13.20
CA GLY A 100 -1.65 10.90 -13.55
C GLY A 100 -0.42 10.16 -13.02
N THR A 101 -0.57 9.20 -12.11
CA THR A 101 0.55 8.46 -11.51
C THR A 101 1.47 7.86 -12.57
N SER A 102 0.95 7.04 -13.49
CA SER A 102 1.78 6.39 -14.51
C SER A 102 2.46 7.37 -15.50
N ALA A 103 1.83 8.53 -15.74
CA ALA A 103 2.45 9.55 -16.59
C ALA A 103 3.56 10.31 -15.85
N TYR A 104 3.40 10.48 -14.54
CA TYR A 104 4.44 11.05 -13.69
C TYR A 104 5.60 10.07 -13.50
N GLU A 105 5.31 8.80 -13.16
CA GLU A 105 6.33 7.76 -12.96
C GLU A 105 7.22 7.61 -14.20
N GLU A 106 6.64 7.56 -15.41
CA GLU A 106 7.41 7.45 -16.65
C GLU A 106 8.43 8.61 -16.81
N VAL A 107 8.03 9.83 -16.48
CA VAL A 107 8.90 11.01 -16.59
C VAL A 107 9.87 11.11 -15.41
N ALA A 108 9.46 10.70 -14.23
CA ALA A 108 10.30 10.68 -13.04
C ALA A 108 11.43 9.65 -13.17
N ASP A 109 11.13 8.44 -13.67
CA ASP A 109 12.11 7.39 -13.93
C ASP A 109 13.14 7.86 -14.99
N GLU A 110 12.65 8.44 -16.08
CA GLU A 110 13.52 8.99 -17.14
C GLU A 110 14.42 10.13 -16.62
N TYR A 111 13.89 10.96 -15.71
CA TYR A 111 14.68 12.00 -15.06
C TYR A 111 15.70 11.38 -14.09
N GLY A 112 15.33 10.37 -13.30
CA GLY A 112 16.22 9.67 -12.38
C GLY A 112 17.42 9.05 -13.10
N ASP A 113 17.19 8.40 -14.24
CA ASP A 113 18.27 7.88 -15.10
C ASP A 113 19.20 9.02 -15.59
N SER A 114 18.61 10.15 -15.97
CA SER A 114 19.38 11.31 -16.43
C SER A 114 20.19 11.93 -15.30
N ASP A 115 19.65 12.01 -14.11
CA ASP A 115 20.33 12.52 -12.92
C ASP A 115 21.51 11.61 -12.54
N ALA A 116 21.32 10.30 -12.54
CA ALA A 116 22.38 9.31 -12.30
C ALA A 116 23.53 9.43 -13.31
N ILE A 117 23.20 9.61 -14.59
CA ILE A 117 24.19 9.83 -15.66
C ILE A 117 24.97 11.13 -15.43
N ILE A 118 24.28 12.22 -15.08
CA ILE A 118 24.89 13.53 -14.82
C ILE A 118 25.80 13.47 -13.60
N GLY A 119 25.31 12.85 -12.51
CA GLY A 119 26.09 12.65 -11.28
C GLY A 119 27.37 11.89 -11.55
N ALA A 120 27.27 10.74 -12.22
CA ALA A 120 28.47 9.97 -12.62
C ALA A 120 29.42 10.75 -13.51
N TYR A 121 28.89 11.57 -14.42
CA TYR A 121 29.76 12.43 -15.27
C TYR A 121 30.47 13.51 -14.44
N ILE A 122 29.79 14.17 -13.54
CA ILE A 122 30.34 15.17 -12.61
C ILE A 122 31.45 14.53 -11.76
N ASP A 123 31.21 13.36 -11.20
CA ASP A 123 32.20 12.60 -10.42
C ASP A 123 33.44 12.28 -11.24
N SER A 124 33.26 11.97 -12.52
CA SER A 124 34.40 11.72 -13.45
C SER A 124 35.30 12.94 -13.67
N LEU A 125 34.78 14.15 -13.42
CA LEU A 125 35.54 15.41 -13.55
C LEU A 125 36.41 15.71 -12.31
N GLY A 126 36.18 15.00 -11.18
CA GLY A 126 36.84 15.22 -9.90
C GLY A 126 36.64 16.66 -9.38
N ASP A 127 37.71 17.29 -8.88
CA ASP A 127 37.66 18.67 -8.29
C ASP A 127 36.94 19.71 -9.17
N LYS A 128 36.86 19.49 -10.47
CA LYS A 128 36.14 20.39 -11.39
C LYS A 128 34.64 20.11 -11.44
N GLY A 129 34.23 18.95 -10.97
CA GLY A 129 32.85 18.55 -10.88
C GLY A 129 32.13 19.22 -9.71
N GLU A 130 32.84 19.52 -8.60
CA GLU A 130 32.21 20.12 -7.40
C GLU A 130 31.44 21.41 -7.69
N GLU A 131 31.97 22.31 -8.55
CA GLU A 131 31.27 23.55 -8.91
C GLU A 131 29.93 23.28 -9.63
N TYR A 132 29.85 22.19 -10.39
CA TYR A 132 28.64 21.81 -11.09
C TYR A 132 27.67 21.08 -10.12
N ALA A 133 28.19 20.23 -9.25
CA ALA A 133 27.40 19.54 -8.24
C ALA A 133 26.67 20.54 -7.32
N ASP A 134 27.43 21.52 -6.78
CA ASP A 134 26.85 22.58 -5.92
C ASP A 134 25.80 23.42 -6.66
N ALA A 135 25.94 23.65 -7.95
CA ALA A 135 25.04 24.51 -8.73
C ALA A 135 23.70 23.79 -9.10
N ILE A 136 23.71 22.47 -9.15
CA ILE A 136 22.51 21.66 -9.50
C ILE A 136 21.86 20.99 -8.30
N ASP A 137 22.43 21.16 -7.11
CA ASP A 137 21.88 20.62 -5.87
C ASP A 137 20.56 21.31 -5.52
N THR A 138 19.46 20.61 -5.77
CA THR A 138 18.11 21.11 -5.49
C THR A 138 17.76 21.16 -4.02
N GLU A 139 18.55 20.50 -3.15
CA GLU A 139 18.38 20.50 -1.69
C GLU A 139 19.13 21.67 -1.01
N ALA A 140 19.97 22.38 -1.77
CA ALA A 140 20.71 23.53 -1.23
C ALA A 140 19.79 24.71 -0.92
N ASP A 141 19.99 25.35 0.23
CA ASP A 141 19.19 26.51 0.70
C ASP A 141 19.19 27.70 -0.27
N ASP A 142 20.23 27.81 -1.11
CA ASP A 142 20.41 28.86 -2.09
C ASP A 142 20.25 28.38 -3.54
N TYR A 143 19.53 27.27 -3.75
CA TYR A 143 19.25 26.74 -5.08
C TYR A 143 18.59 27.78 -5.98
N ASP A 144 19.13 27.96 -7.17
CA ASP A 144 18.62 28.83 -8.23
C ASP A 144 18.52 28.06 -9.54
N SER A 145 17.30 27.83 -10.00
CA SER A 145 16.99 27.12 -11.25
C SER A 145 17.70 27.73 -12.47
N ASP A 146 17.75 29.06 -12.57
CA ASP A 146 18.44 29.73 -13.68
C ASP A 146 19.96 29.49 -13.62
N ALA A 147 20.55 29.47 -12.44
CA ALA A 147 21.98 29.13 -12.23
C ALA A 147 22.24 27.64 -12.53
N ALA A 148 21.36 26.72 -12.10
CA ALA A 148 21.44 25.30 -12.40
C ALA A 148 21.40 25.03 -13.90
N VAL A 149 20.46 25.59 -14.60
CA VAL A 149 20.34 25.49 -16.07
C VAL A 149 21.59 26.08 -16.77
N ALA A 150 22.12 27.19 -16.27
CA ALA A 150 23.37 27.77 -16.82
C ALA A 150 24.59 26.88 -16.57
N ALA A 151 24.64 26.20 -15.40
CA ALA A 151 25.70 25.24 -15.09
C ALA A 151 25.58 23.99 -15.97
N LEU A 152 24.42 23.43 -16.16
CA LEU A 152 24.16 22.30 -17.05
C LEU A 152 24.53 22.59 -18.49
N LYS A 153 24.23 23.80 -19.02
CA LYS A 153 24.67 24.24 -20.36
C LYS A 153 26.18 24.36 -20.51
N LYS A 154 26.85 24.74 -19.44
CA LYS A 154 28.33 24.74 -19.43
C LYS A 154 28.89 23.33 -19.38
N LEU A 155 28.28 22.46 -18.53
CA LEU A 155 28.66 21.07 -18.38
C LEU A 155 28.53 20.31 -19.70
N GLU A 156 27.47 20.51 -20.46
CA GLU A 156 27.25 19.90 -21.79
C GLU A 156 28.43 20.17 -22.74
N ASN A 157 28.97 21.39 -22.71
CA ASN A 157 30.10 21.77 -23.54
C ASN A 157 31.45 21.12 -23.13
N THR A 158 31.52 20.56 -21.92
CA THR A 158 32.71 19.85 -21.43
C THR A 158 32.77 18.39 -21.87
N VAL A 159 31.63 17.82 -22.34
CA VAL A 159 31.54 16.41 -22.70
C VAL A 159 32.38 16.06 -23.91
N PRO A 160 33.44 15.21 -23.77
CA PRO A 160 34.30 14.85 -24.85
C PRO A 160 33.60 13.85 -25.79
N ALA A 161 33.86 13.98 -27.12
CA ALA A 161 33.16 13.19 -28.14
C ALA A 161 33.38 11.66 -28.06
N ASN A 162 34.43 11.23 -27.36
CA ASN A 162 34.80 9.82 -27.19
C ASN A 162 34.59 9.33 -25.74
N LEU A 163 33.69 9.96 -24.99
CA LEU A 163 33.35 9.56 -23.63
C LEU A 163 32.70 8.19 -23.65
N THR A 164 33.07 7.36 -22.70
CA THR A 164 32.32 6.18 -22.25
C THR A 164 32.28 6.26 -20.73
N LEU A 165 31.13 6.18 -20.16
CA LEU A 165 30.88 6.39 -18.74
C LEU A 165 30.04 5.26 -18.21
N ASP A 166 30.43 4.69 -17.09
CA ASP A 166 29.63 3.74 -16.32
C ASP A 166 28.87 4.53 -15.24
N TYR A 167 27.60 4.24 -15.06
CA TYR A 167 26.75 4.82 -14.03
C TYR A 167 25.89 3.75 -13.38
N ASP A 168 25.51 4.00 -12.14
CA ASP A 168 24.72 3.07 -11.35
C ASP A 168 23.24 3.44 -11.43
N VAL A 169 22.38 2.47 -11.74
CA VAL A 169 20.93 2.57 -11.71
C VAL A 169 20.42 1.78 -10.50
N GLU A 170 19.70 2.43 -9.64
CA GLU A 170 19.06 1.82 -8.49
C GLU A 170 17.68 1.30 -8.87
N ASP A 171 17.44 0.00 -8.66
CA ASP A 171 16.11 -0.62 -8.78
C ASP A 171 15.49 -0.62 -7.40
N GLU A 172 14.56 0.29 -7.15
CA GLU A 172 13.88 0.46 -5.86
C GLU A 172 13.01 -0.76 -5.50
N GLU A 173 12.44 -1.44 -6.50
CA GLU A 173 11.60 -2.63 -6.25
C GLU A 173 12.42 -3.81 -5.71
N ASN A 174 13.63 -4.01 -6.24
CA ASN A 174 14.48 -5.15 -5.92
C ASN A 174 15.63 -4.81 -4.96
N LEU A 175 15.77 -3.55 -4.57
CA LEU A 175 16.90 -3.02 -3.78
C LEU A 175 18.24 -3.45 -4.37
N SER A 176 18.36 -3.40 -5.69
CA SER A 176 19.55 -3.79 -6.44
C SER A 176 20.11 -2.63 -7.22
N VAL A 177 21.42 -2.52 -7.23
CA VAL A 177 22.16 -1.54 -8.05
C VAL A 177 22.71 -2.27 -9.26
N THR A 178 22.40 -1.76 -10.45
CA THR A 178 22.95 -2.26 -11.72
C THR A 178 23.82 -1.18 -12.34
N THR A 179 25.03 -1.55 -12.75
CA THR A 179 25.91 -0.62 -13.46
C THR A 179 25.64 -0.69 -14.95
N GLU A 180 25.25 0.42 -15.53
CA GLU A 180 25.05 0.60 -16.97
C GLU A 180 26.13 1.50 -17.57
N THR A 181 26.26 1.46 -18.90
CA THR A 181 27.29 2.23 -19.61
C THR A 181 26.62 3.15 -20.62
N THR A 182 26.99 4.41 -20.64
CA THR A 182 26.53 5.41 -21.61
C THR A 182 27.71 6.03 -22.38
N ASP A 183 27.41 6.68 -23.48
CA ASP A 183 28.37 7.40 -24.30
C ASP A 183 28.18 8.93 -24.22
N ALA A 184 29.01 9.66 -24.97
CA ALA A 184 28.92 11.12 -25.03
C ALA A 184 27.54 11.65 -25.50
N VAL A 185 26.81 10.86 -26.27
CA VAL A 185 25.48 11.24 -26.74
C VAL A 185 24.47 11.11 -25.61
N GLY A 186 24.49 9.97 -24.89
CA GLY A 186 23.62 9.75 -23.76
C GLY A 186 23.79 10.77 -22.63
N VAL A 187 25.05 11.12 -22.30
CA VAL A 187 25.36 12.19 -21.32
C VAL A 187 24.77 13.54 -21.76
N LYS A 188 24.87 13.90 -23.04
CA LYS A 188 24.26 15.15 -23.53
C LYS A 188 22.73 15.13 -23.56
N GLU A 189 22.15 13.98 -23.87
CA GLU A 189 20.69 13.80 -23.81
C GLU A 189 20.18 13.93 -22.38
N ALA A 190 20.85 13.32 -21.41
CA ALA A 190 20.55 13.46 -19.99
C ALA A 190 20.63 14.92 -19.51
N ILE A 191 21.72 15.61 -19.83
CA ILE A 191 21.87 17.03 -19.48
C ILE A 191 20.78 17.89 -20.14
N LYS A 192 20.40 17.60 -21.37
CA LYS A 192 19.37 18.34 -22.07
C LYS A 192 17.99 18.12 -21.43
N GLN A 193 17.70 16.90 -21.01
CA GLN A 193 16.46 16.58 -20.32
C GLN A 193 16.33 17.34 -19.00
N CYS A 194 17.41 17.40 -18.21
CA CYS A 194 17.41 18.20 -16.99
C CYS A 194 17.25 19.70 -17.28
N ILE A 195 17.84 20.22 -18.37
CA ILE A 195 17.64 21.60 -18.80
C ILE A 195 16.18 21.86 -19.21
N ASP A 196 15.56 20.91 -19.91
CA ASP A 196 14.15 21.03 -20.37
C ASP A 196 13.16 20.98 -19.17
N ASN A 197 13.58 20.43 -18.03
CA ASN A 197 12.89 20.43 -16.74
C ASN A 197 13.36 21.56 -15.78
N ASP A 198 13.90 22.66 -16.31
CA ASP A 198 14.37 23.81 -15.52
C ASP A 198 15.41 23.47 -14.42
N GLY A 199 16.18 22.39 -14.61
CA GLY A 199 17.24 21.96 -13.71
C GLY A 199 16.78 21.24 -12.46
N ALA A 200 15.49 20.90 -12.34
CA ALA A 200 14.90 20.22 -11.20
C ALA A 200 14.09 18.98 -11.62
N ALA A 201 13.76 18.13 -10.66
CA ALA A 201 12.88 16.98 -10.88
C ALA A 201 11.49 17.40 -11.37
N PRO A 202 10.81 16.56 -12.16
CA PRO A 202 9.46 16.85 -12.63
C PRO A 202 8.49 17.09 -11.47
N ASP A 203 7.73 18.18 -11.51
CA ASP A 203 6.71 18.45 -10.49
C ASP A 203 5.49 17.53 -10.69
N PRO A 204 5.19 16.65 -9.73
CA PRO A 204 4.06 15.73 -9.81
C PRO A 204 2.70 16.44 -9.98
N ALA A 205 2.57 17.69 -9.54
CA ALA A 205 1.35 18.47 -9.67
C ALA A 205 0.99 18.77 -11.13
N ASN A 206 1.94 18.69 -12.06
CA ASN A 206 1.71 18.91 -13.50
C ASN A 206 1.02 17.73 -14.20
N TYR A 207 1.01 16.54 -13.56
CA TYR A 207 0.52 15.30 -14.18
C TYR A 207 -0.87 14.87 -13.70
N GLY A 208 -1.46 15.56 -12.71
CA GLY A 208 -2.77 15.21 -12.18
C GLY A 208 -3.18 16.00 -10.96
N VAL A 209 -4.12 15.45 -10.18
CA VAL A 209 -4.50 16.06 -8.91
C VAL A 209 -3.56 15.54 -7.83
N TRP A 210 -2.51 16.27 -7.57
CA TRP A 210 -1.52 15.94 -6.57
C TRP A 210 -1.97 16.33 -5.16
N VAL A 211 -1.77 15.42 -4.22
CA VAL A 211 -2.00 15.65 -2.79
C VAL A 211 -0.64 15.48 -2.10
N PRO A 212 -0.03 16.58 -1.65
CA PRO A 212 1.26 16.51 -0.98
C PRO A 212 1.18 15.74 0.34
N GLY A 213 2.24 15.03 0.68
CA GLY A 213 2.36 14.31 1.92
C GLY A 213 2.43 15.23 3.16
N ILE A 214 2.31 14.64 4.35
CA ILE A 214 2.39 15.37 5.61
C ILE A 214 3.75 16.09 5.77
N PRO A 215 4.90 15.46 5.44
CA PRO A 215 6.20 16.13 5.53
C PRO A 215 6.26 17.39 4.68
N VAL A 216 5.85 17.31 3.41
CA VAL A 216 5.86 18.45 2.46
C VAL A 216 4.96 19.60 2.93
N LEU A 217 3.76 19.27 3.48
CA LEU A 217 2.86 20.28 4.04
C LEU A 217 3.45 20.96 5.28
N LEU A 218 4.11 20.18 6.14
CA LEU A 218 4.75 20.72 7.35
C LEU A 218 5.98 21.55 6.98
N GLU A 219 6.78 21.10 6.03
CA GLU A 219 7.92 21.83 5.50
C GLU A 219 7.51 23.21 4.99
N SER A 220 6.54 23.25 4.08
CA SER A 220 5.98 24.49 3.54
C SER A 220 5.44 25.42 4.66
N GLY A 221 4.82 24.83 5.68
CA GLY A 221 4.32 25.58 6.84
C GLY A 221 5.45 26.15 7.71
N LEU A 222 6.52 25.40 7.95
CA LEU A 222 7.69 25.82 8.71
C LEU A 222 8.47 26.92 7.98
N ASP A 223 8.59 26.82 6.66
CA ASP A 223 9.21 27.84 5.82
C ASP A 223 8.42 29.15 5.86
N ALA A 224 7.09 29.08 5.78
CA ALA A 224 6.23 30.25 5.84
C ALA A 224 6.34 31.05 7.15
N ILE A 225 6.68 30.38 8.25
CA ILE A 225 6.92 31.05 9.56
C ILE A 225 8.38 31.42 9.81
N GLY A 226 9.28 31.12 8.86
CA GLY A 226 10.71 31.40 8.96
C GLY A 226 11.41 30.55 10.04
N CYS A 227 11.09 29.26 10.10
CA CYS A 227 11.69 28.33 11.04
C CYS A 227 13.18 28.14 10.71
N VAL A 228 14.01 28.01 11.75
CA VAL A 228 15.45 27.74 11.56
C VAL A 228 15.67 26.29 11.14
N ASP A 229 16.63 26.05 10.24
CA ASP A 229 16.86 24.78 9.55
C ASP A 229 17.06 23.58 10.48
N TRP A 230 17.87 23.75 11.55
CA TRP A 230 18.08 22.68 12.54
C TRP A 230 16.78 22.22 13.22
N LEU A 231 15.81 23.15 13.44
CA LEU A 231 14.52 22.82 14.04
C LEU A 231 13.58 22.20 13.01
N LYS A 232 13.65 22.64 11.74
CA LYS A 232 12.96 22.04 10.60
C LYS A 232 13.39 20.59 10.45
N GLY A 233 14.70 20.29 10.36
CA GLY A 233 15.23 18.93 10.31
C GLY A 233 14.82 18.08 11.53
N LEU A 234 14.86 18.63 12.75
CA LEU A 234 14.42 17.91 13.95
C LEU A 234 12.94 17.51 13.87
N ILE A 235 12.08 18.37 13.33
CA ILE A 235 10.64 18.09 13.21
C ILE A 235 10.40 17.08 12.07
N LEU A 236 10.97 17.30 10.90
CA LEU A 236 10.75 16.45 9.71
C LEU A 236 11.43 15.08 9.89
N ASP A 237 12.73 15.06 10.10
CA ASP A 237 13.52 13.82 10.14
C ASP A 237 13.38 13.08 11.48
N GLY A 238 13.19 13.83 12.57
CA GLY A 238 13.04 13.22 13.90
C GLY A 238 11.60 12.79 14.21
N ILE A 239 10.66 13.74 14.18
CA ILE A 239 9.29 13.48 14.63
C ILE A 239 8.45 12.88 13.49
N VAL A 240 8.42 13.53 12.33
CA VAL A 240 7.51 13.12 11.24
C VAL A 240 7.96 11.80 10.64
N ALA A 241 9.24 11.65 10.32
CA ALA A 241 9.79 10.39 9.81
C ALA A 241 9.65 9.26 10.85
N GLY A 242 9.93 9.54 12.15
CA GLY A 242 9.76 8.55 13.21
C GLY A 242 8.31 8.10 13.41
N VAL A 243 7.34 9.02 13.36
CA VAL A 243 5.91 8.70 13.41
C VAL A 243 5.48 7.98 12.15
N GLY A 244 5.94 8.42 10.97
CA GLY A 244 5.66 7.79 9.68
C GLY A 244 6.10 6.34 9.65
N ALA A 245 7.32 6.04 10.09
CA ALA A 245 7.84 4.67 10.17
C ALA A 245 6.97 3.74 11.03
N VAL A 246 6.34 4.24 12.09
CA VAL A 246 5.42 3.45 12.93
C VAL A 246 4.04 3.34 12.30
N LEU A 247 3.49 4.45 11.80
CA LEU A 247 2.15 4.49 11.21
C LEU A 247 2.09 3.82 9.83
N GLY A 248 3.21 3.71 9.13
CA GLY A 248 3.31 3.01 7.86
C GLY A 248 2.91 1.53 7.94
N PHE A 249 3.08 0.87 9.10
CA PHE A 249 2.64 -0.51 9.31
C PHE A 249 1.14 -0.65 9.65
N VAL A 250 0.49 0.43 10.06
CA VAL A 250 -0.92 0.39 10.49
C VAL A 250 -1.86 -0.10 9.41
N PRO A 251 -1.75 0.33 8.13
CA PRO A 251 -2.62 -0.16 7.06
C PRO A 251 -2.55 -1.68 6.88
N GLN A 252 -1.36 -2.26 6.89
CA GLN A 252 -1.16 -3.71 6.77
C GLN A 252 -1.81 -4.47 7.93
N MET A 253 -1.62 -3.99 9.16
CA MET A 253 -2.25 -4.58 10.34
C MET A 253 -3.77 -4.47 10.29
N LEU A 254 -4.29 -3.34 9.83
CA LEU A 254 -5.73 -3.11 9.70
C LEU A 254 -6.34 -4.07 8.68
N VAL A 255 -5.71 -4.26 7.52
CA VAL A 255 -6.14 -5.23 6.50
C VAL A 255 -6.18 -6.64 7.08
N LEU A 256 -5.13 -7.04 7.81
CA LEU A 256 -5.08 -8.35 8.47
C LEU A 256 -6.24 -8.54 9.46
N PHE A 257 -6.51 -7.55 10.31
CA PHE A 257 -7.61 -7.60 11.28
C PHE A 257 -8.99 -7.64 10.61
N ILE A 258 -9.20 -6.93 9.51
CA ILE A 258 -10.43 -6.99 8.72
C ILE A 258 -10.66 -8.41 8.19
N PHE A 259 -9.63 -9.05 7.63
CA PHE A 259 -9.73 -10.41 7.13
C PHE A 259 -9.98 -11.43 8.25
N LEU A 260 -9.32 -11.28 9.41
CA LEU A 260 -9.58 -12.14 10.56
C LEU A 260 -11.01 -11.97 11.08
N ALA A 261 -11.50 -10.75 11.21
CA ALA A 261 -12.87 -10.47 11.61
C ALA A 261 -13.90 -11.06 10.63
N PHE A 262 -13.61 -11.01 9.32
CA PHE A 262 -14.45 -11.64 8.31
C PHE A 262 -14.49 -13.16 8.42
N LEU A 263 -13.36 -13.79 8.78
CA LEU A 263 -13.30 -15.24 8.99
C LEU A 263 -14.03 -15.69 10.26
N GLU A 264 -14.07 -14.81 11.28
CA GLU A 264 -14.76 -15.11 12.55
C GLU A 264 -16.28 -14.93 12.46
N SER A 265 -16.75 -14.10 11.52
CA SER A 265 -18.20 -13.82 11.30
C SER A 265 -18.92 -14.93 10.54
#